data_9b92af7636b7895a8b6d5dd7f6b3bba0
#
_entry.id   9b92af7636b7895a8b6d5dd7f6b3bba0
#
_cell.length_a   1.000
_cell.length_b   1.000
_cell.length_c   1.000
_cell.angle_alpha   90.00
_cell.angle_beta   90.00
_cell.angle_gamma   90.00
#
_symmetry.space_group_name_H-M   'P 1'
#
loop_
_entity.id
_entity.type
_entity.pdbx_description
1 polymer ?
#
loop_
_entity_poly.entity_id
_entity_poly.type
_entity_poly.pdbx_seq_one_letter_code
_entity_poly.pdbx_strand_id
1 'polypeptide(L)'
;MKKIFIISVLAIVFLFTSCEKTKTYGIDTTVNDEINYFIWKGLNTFYLWQKEVPDLADDRFANFTDLYIYFRGYSSPEDIFESLLNKPADRFSWIVDDYVALENSFNGINLSNGMEFGLV
;
A
#
# COMPACT_ATOMS: atom_id res chain seq x y z
N MET A 1 -45.69 26.71 -13.21
CA MET A 1 -44.95 25.51 -13.67
C MET A 1 -43.46 25.79 -13.96
N LYS A 2 -43.07 26.87 -14.62
CA LYS A 2 -41.62 27.15 -14.87
C LYS A 2 -40.77 27.35 -13.61
N LYS A 3 -41.31 27.93 -12.54
CA LYS A 3 -40.56 28.14 -11.29
C LYS A 3 -40.28 26.84 -10.48
N ILE A 4 -41.19 25.87 -10.55
CA ILE A 4 -41.04 24.56 -9.89
C ILE A 4 -39.97 23.74 -10.61
N PHE A 5 -39.88 23.84 -11.94
CA PHE A 5 -38.89 23.14 -12.75
C PHE A 5 -37.46 23.65 -12.46
N ILE A 6 -37.29 24.97 -12.26
CA ILE A 6 -36.01 25.59 -11.95
C ILE A 6 -35.52 25.15 -10.55
N ILE A 7 -36.41 25.06 -9.55
CA ILE A 7 -36.09 24.61 -8.20
C ILE A 7 -35.70 23.13 -8.21
N SER A 8 -36.38 22.30 -9.02
CA SER A 8 -36.06 20.87 -9.13
C SER A 8 -34.69 20.64 -9.78
N VAL A 9 -34.32 21.41 -10.81
CA VAL A 9 -33.01 21.33 -11.48
C VAL A 9 -31.89 21.81 -10.55
N LEU A 10 -32.14 22.85 -9.76
CA LEU A 10 -31.16 23.38 -8.79
C LEU A 10 -30.88 22.39 -7.66
N ALA A 11 -31.90 21.62 -7.21
CA ALA A 11 -31.73 20.59 -6.17
C ALA A 11 -30.88 19.40 -6.63
N ILE A 12 -30.92 19.05 -7.92
CA ILE A 12 -30.15 17.94 -8.48
C ILE A 12 -28.64 18.29 -8.57
N VAL A 13 -28.30 19.57 -8.79
CA VAL A 13 -26.89 20.01 -8.92
C VAL A 13 -26.15 19.91 -7.56
N PHE A 14 -26.86 19.99 -6.42
CA PHE A 14 -26.24 19.86 -5.10
C PHE A 14 -25.91 18.42 -4.68
N LEU A 15 -26.35 17.41 -5.42
CA LEU A 15 -26.09 16.00 -5.05
C LEU A 15 -24.77 15.46 -5.57
N PHE A 16 -24.02 16.20 -6.39
CA PHE A 16 -22.76 15.74 -7.00
C PHE A 16 -21.50 16.33 -6.36
N THR A 17 -21.59 17.09 -5.27
CA THR A 17 -20.43 17.70 -4.62
C THR A 17 -20.00 16.97 -3.35
N SER A 18 -20.27 15.67 -3.21
CA SER A 18 -19.68 14.87 -2.14
C SER A 18 -18.45 14.11 -2.65
N CYS A 19 -17.41 14.85 -3.02
CA CYS A 19 -16.07 14.31 -3.01
C CYS A 19 -15.51 14.60 -1.63
N GLU A 20 -15.71 13.69 -0.69
CA GLU A 20 -15.03 13.75 0.60
C GLU A 20 -13.53 13.61 0.35
N LYS A 21 -12.82 14.75 0.35
CA LYS A 21 -11.39 14.74 0.59
C LYS A 21 -11.20 14.20 2.00
N THR A 22 -10.69 12.99 2.08
CA THR A 22 -10.22 12.43 3.35
C THR A 22 -9.36 13.49 4.00
N LYS A 23 -9.82 14.06 5.12
CA LYS A 23 -9.03 15.00 5.91
C LYS A 23 -7.87 14.21 6.50
N THR A 24 -6.74 14.23 5.82
CA THR A 24 -5.47 13.82 6.40
C THR A 24 -5.21 14.78 7.56
N TYR A 25 -5.32 14.28 8.76
CA TYR A 25 -5.02 15.02 9.98
C TYR A 25 -3.53 15.40 9.92
N GLY A 26 -3.19 16.62 9.50
CA GLY A 26 -2.00 17.37 9.87
C GLY A 26 -0.62 16.72 9.76
N ILE A 27 -0.52 15.52 9.24
CA ILE A 27 0.75 14.86 8.96
C ILE A 27 1.03 15.06 7.47
N ASP A 28 2.15 15.71 7.19
CA ASP A 28 2.68 15.80 5.86
C ASP A 28 3.14 14.39 5.45
N THR A 29 2.34 13.72 4.58
CA THR A 29 2.63 12.37 4.12
C THR A 29 3.63 12.41 2.98
N THR A 30 4.68 11.62 3.10
CA THR A 30 5.66 11.43 2.03
C THR A 30 5.20 10.32 1.07
N VAL A 31 5.82 10.24 -0.11
CA VAL A 31 5.58 9.12 -1.05
C VAL A 31 5.85 7.77 -0.37
N ASN A 32 6.87 7.70 0.48
CA ASN A 32 7.17 6.47 1.23
C ASN A 32 6.06 6.12 2.22
N ASP A 33 5.42 7.09 2.86
CA ASP A 33 4.29 6.83 3.76
C ASP A 33 3.12 6.20 3.01
N GLU A 34 2.85 6.62 1.78
CA GLU A 34 1.78 6.05 0.94
C GLU A 34 2.12 4.63 0.49
N ILE A 35 3.37 4.37 0.11
CA ILE A 35 3.85 3.03 -0.24
C ILE A 35 3.78 2.10 0.98
N ASN A 36 4.22 2.56 2.14
CA ASN A 36 4.17 1.82 3.39
C ASN A 36 2.72 1.48 3.79
N TYR A 37 1.81 2.44 3.61
CA TYR A 37 0.39 2.21 3.84
C TYR A 37 -0.17 1.15 2.88
N PHE A 38 0.19 1.20 1.62
CA PHE A 38 -0.22 0.20 0.63
C PHE A 38 0.28 -1.20 1.01
N ILE A 39 1.55 -1.33 1.41
CA ILE A 39 2.15 -2.58 1.88
C ILE A 39 1.40 -3.11 3.10
N TRP A 40 1.27 -2.28 4.14
CA TRP A 40 0.58 -2.67 5.36
C TRP A 40 -0.87 -3.09 5.08
N LYS A 41 -1.61 -2.31 4.30
CA LYS A 41 -3.01 -2.59 3.97
C LYS A 41 -3.16 -3.87 3.15
N GLY A 42 -2.26 -4.11 2.21
CA GLY A 42 -2.22 -5.33 1.42
C GLY A 42 -2.01 -6.57 2.30
N LEU A 43 -1.01 -6.53 3.17
CA LEU A 43 -0.73 -7.62 4.11
C LEU A 43 -1.84 -7.78 5.15
N ASN A 44 -2.36 -6.70 5.74
CA ASN A 44 -3.50 -6.75 6.66
C ASN A 44 -4.73 -7.41 6.05
N THR A 45 -4.96 -7.24 4.75
CA THR A 45 -6.18 -7.74 4.08
C THR A 45 -6.01 -9.14 3.50
N PHE A 46 -4.86 -9.47 2.95
CA PHE A 46 -4.68 -10.66 2.10
C PHE A 46 -3.61 -11.62 2.58
N TYR A 47 -2.81 -11.26 3.59
CA TYR A 47 -1.70 -12.10 4.04
C TYR A 47 -2.18 -13.36 4.74
N LEU A 48 -1.66 -14.51 4.35
CA LEU A 48 -2.07 -15.82 4.90
C LEU A 48 -1.90 -15.89 6.42
N TRP A 49 -0.81 -15.33 6.93
CA TRP A 49 -0.47 -15.32 8.37
C TRP A 49 -0.82 -14.01 9.07
N GLN A 50 -1.75 -13.21 8.54
CA GLN A 50 -2.16 -11.92 9.11
C GLN A 50 -2.45 -12.00 10.61
N LYS A 51 -3.14 -13.05 11.05
CA LYS A 51 -3.54 -13.24 12.46
C LYS A 51 -2.37 -13.57 13.39
N GLU A 52 -1.26 -14.02 12.85
CA GLU A 52 -0.07 -14.40 13.60
C GLU A 52 0.94 -13.24 13.72
N VAL A 53 0.71 -12.15 12.99
CA VAL A 53 1.55 -10.94 13.01
C VAL A 53 0.81 -9.82 13.76
N PRO A 54 1.21 -9.49 15.00
CA PRO A 54 0.48 -8.51 15.83
C PRO A 54 0.34 -7.13 15.18
N ASP A 55 1.34 -6.70 14.42
CA ASP A 55 1.32 -5.38 13.76
C ASP A 55 0.41 -5.34 12.52
N LEU A 56 -0.16 -6.48 12.12
CA LEU A 56 -1.19 -6.59 11.09
C LEU A 56 -2.61 -6.72 11.66
N ALA A 57 -2.80 -6.67 12.98
CA ALA A 57 -4.14 -6.74 13.56
C ALA A 57 -4.96 -5.49 13.20
N ASP A 58 -6.27 -5.67 12.98
CA ASP A 58 -7.18 -4.60 12.55
C ASP A 58 -7.30 -3.46 13.57
N ASP A 59 -7.11 -3.78 14.85
CA ASP A 59 -7.20 -2.87 15.99
C ASP A 59 -5.82 -2.41 16.53
N ARG A 60 -4.73 -2.75 15.83
CA ARG A 60 -3.36 -2.44 16.27
C ARG A 60 -3.09 -0.94 16.35
N PHE A 61 -3.64 -0.17 15.44
CA PHE A 61 -3.46 1.28 15.37
C PHE A 61 -4.79 1.99 15.57
N ALA A 62 -4.86 2.89 16.55
CA ALA A 62 -6.09 3.60 16.89
C ALA A 62 -6.54 4.56 15.78
N ASN A 63 -5.60 5.05 14.98
CA ASN A 63 -5.84 6.00 13.90
C ASN A 63 -4.66 6.00 12.90
N PHE A 64 -4.84 6.72 11.79
CA PHE A 64 -3.78 6.85 10.77
C PHE A 64 -2.51 7.53 11.29
N THR A 65 -2.61 8.43 12.27
CA THR A 65 -1.43 9.09 12.85
C THR A 65 -0.50 8.07 13.49
N ASP A 66 -1.04 7.16 14.29
CA ASP A 66 -0.26 6.12 14.97
C ASP A 66 0.38 5.16 13.97
N LEU A 67 -0.35 4.82 12.91
CA LEU A 67 0.15 3.98 11.83
C LEU A 67 1.31 4.65 11.08
N TYR A 68 1.20 5.94 10.74
CA TYR A 68 2.28 6.67 10.08
C TYR A 68 3.50 6.88 10.98
N ILE A 69 3.31 7.08 12.27
CA ILE A 69 4.42 7.11 13.24
C ILE A 69 5.14 5.76 13.27
N TYR A 70 4.41 4.66 13.23
CA TYR A 70 4.99 3.32 13.13
C TYR A 70 5.84 3.17 11.86
N PHE A 71 5.34 3.61 10.70
CA PHE A 71 6.09 3.55 9.45
C PHE A 71 7.41 4.32 9.48
N ARG A 72 7.45 5.45 10.18
CA ARG A 72 8.66 6.29 10.29
C ARG A 72 9.77 5.65 11.14
N GLY A 73 9.50 4.56 11.81
CA GLY A 73 10.51 3.74 12.49
C GLY A 73 11.37 2.90 11.53
N TYR A 74 11.03 2.85 10.24
CA TYR A 74 11.71 2.05 9.23
C TYR A 74 12.41 2.94 8.21
N SER A 75 13.51 2.42 7.63
CA SER A 75 14.33 3.18 6.68
C SER A 75 13.78 3.12 5.26
N SER A 76 13.07 2.06 4.91
CA SER A 76 12.54 1.84 3.57
C SER A 76 11.22 1.05 3.58
N PRO A 77 10.45 1.07 2.47
CA PRO A 77 9.29 0.21 2.29
C PRO A 77 9.59 -1.29 2.38
N GLU A 78 10.78 -1.70 1.93
CA GLU A 78 11.25 -3.09 1.99
C GLU A 78 11.43 -3.51 3.45
N ASP A 79 12.01 -2.65 4.30
CA ASP A 79 12.21 -2.93 5.73
C ASP A 79 10.86 -3.15 6.44
N ILE A 80 9.85 -2.32 6.14
CA ILE A 80 8.48 -2.53 6.65
C ILE A 80 7.91 -3.85 6.17
N PHE A 81 7.98 -4.13 4.87
CA PHE A 81 7.48 -5.37 4.31
C PHE A 81 8.08 -6.58 5.03
N GLU A 82 9.41 -6.65 5.13
CA GLU A 82 10.10 -7.75 5.80
C GLU A 82 9.73 -7.87 7.29
N SER A 83 9.53 -6.75 7.99
CA SER A 83 9.14 -6.74 9.42
C SER A 83 7.74 -7.29 9.66
N LEU A 84 6.86 -7.22 8.66
CA LEU A 84 5.48 -7.67 8.73
C LEU A 84 5.28 -9.11 8.26
N LEU A 85 6.37 -9.81 7.88
CA LEU A 85 6.29 -11.21 7.49
C LEU A 85 6.43 -12.16 8.68
N ASN A 86 5.66 -13.25 8.67
CA ASN A 86 5.78 -14.33 9.65
C ASN A 86 6.94 -15.26 9.29
N LYS A 87 8.17 -14.85 9.59
CA LYS A 87 9.37 -15.70 9.42
C LYS A 87 9.53 -16.65 10.61
N PRO A 88 9.90 -17.91 10.43
CA PRO A 88 10.31 -18.59 9.18
C PRO A 88 9.15 -19.31 8.44
N ALA A 89 7.88 -19.14 8.84
CA ALA A 89 6.76 -19.81 8.19
C ALA A 89 6.58 -19.33 6.73
N ASP A 90 6.65 -18.02 6.54
CA ASP A 90 6.65 -17.44 5.21
C ASP A 90 8.04 -17.45 4.59
N ARG A 91 8.20 -18.26 3.56
CA ARG A 91 9.45 -18.41 2.79
C ARG A 91 9.31 -17.93 1.34
N PHE A 92 8.15 -17.44 0.96
CA PHE A 92 7.80 -17.17 -0.43
C PHE A 92 7.50 -15.70 -0.71
N SER A 93 7.12 -14.93 0.31
CA SER A 93 6.82 -13.51 0.13
C SER A 93 8.13 -12.72 -0.02
N TRP A 94 8.15 -11.87 -1.03
CA TRP A 94 9.26 -10.99 -1.36
C TRP A 94 8.74 -9.71 -2.01
N ILE A 95 9.54 -8.66 -1.97
CA ILE A 95 9.26 -7.36 -2.57
C ILE A 95 10.43 -6.95 -3.47
N VAL A 96 10.16 -6.17 -4.50
CA VAL A 96 11.18 -5.57 -5.38
C VAL A 96 10.96 -4.07 -5.48
N ASP A 97 12.04 -3.35 -5.58
CA ASP A 97 12.09 -1.90 -5.82
C ASP A 97 12.02 -1.55 -7.31
N ASP A 98 12.48 -2.42 -8.19
CA ASP A 98 12.48 -2.24 -9.65
C ASP A 98 11.48 -3.19 -10.34
N TYR A 99 10.22 -2.73 -10.46
CA TYR A 99 9.19 -3.50 -11.15
C TYR A 99 9.47 -3.66 -12.66
N VAL A 100 10.21 -2.73 -13.29
CA VAL A 100 10.55 -2.81 -14.72
C VAL A 100 11.53 -3.92 -14.97
N ALA A 101 12.55 -4.06 -14.10
CA ALA A 101 13.49 -5.17 -14.16
C ALA A 101 12.76 -6.51 -13.95
N LEU A 102 11.79 -6.57 -13.03
CA LEU A 102 10.98 -7.75 -12.80
C LEU A 102 10.12 -8.10 -14.02
N GLU A 103 9.43 -7.14 -14.62
CA GLU A 103 8.62 -7.34 -15.81
C GLU A 103 9.47 -7.83 -16.99
N ASN A 104 10.62 -7.23 -17.21
CA ASN A 104 11.58 -7.67 -18.21
C ASN A 104 12.04 -9.11 -17.98
N SER A 105 12.29 -9.48 -16.74
CA SER A 105 12.65 -10.84 -16.34
C SER A 105 11.56 -11.85 -16.74
N PHE A 106 10.29 -11.55 -16.50
CA PHE A 106 9.16 -12.39 -16.92
C PHE A 106 9.02 -12.50 -18.44
N ASN A 107 9.40 -11.45 -19.16
CA ASN A 107 9.44 -11.44 -20.63
C ASN A 107 10.71 -12.12 -21.21
N GLY A 108 11.56 -12.70 -20.35
CA GLY A 108 12.81 -13.34 -20.76
C GLY A 108 13.92 -12.36 -21.15
N ILE A 109 13.74 -11.07 -20.86
CA ILE A 109 14.74 -10.03 -21.11
C ILE A 109 15.62 -9.92 -19.87
N ASN A 110 16.70 -10.73 -19.83
CA ASN A 110 17.71 -10.66 -18.78
C ASN A 110 18.98 -9.99 -19.32
N LEU A 111 19.45 -8.97 -18.62
CA LEU A 111 20.76 -8.37 -18.86
C LEU A 111 21.85 -9.29 -18.24
N SER A 112 21.99 -10.49 -18.78
CA SER A 112 23.07 -11.38 -18.42
C SER A 112 24.25 -11.16 -19.39
N ASN A 113 25.47 -11.09 -18.85
CA ASN A 113 26.68 -11.06 -19.66
C ASN A 113 27.06 -12.43 -20.27
N GLY A 114 26.15 -13.42 -20.12
CA GLY A 114 26.35 -14.79 -20.66
C GLY A 114 27.34 -15.64 -19.88
N MET A 115 27.85 -15.19 -18.73
CA MET A 115 28.72 -16.03 -17.91
C MET A 115 27.87 -16.89 -16.96
N GLU A 116 27.87 -18.18 -17.20
CA GLU A 116 27.34 -19.19 -16.27
C GLU A 116 28.49 -19.77 -15.44
N PHE A 117 28.42 -19.62 -14.13
CA PHE A 117 29.36 -20.27 -13.22
C PHE A 117 28.77 -21.62 -12.80
N GLY A 118 29.28 -22.70 -13.34
CA GLY A 118 29.03 -24.05 -12.81
C GLY A 118 29.87 -24.26 -11.54
N LEU A 119 29.22 -24.61 -10.43
CA LEU A 119 29.92 -25.16 -9.27
C LEU A 119 30.37 -26.58 -9.64
N VAL A 120 31.68 -26.84 -9.67
CA VAL A 120 32.29 -28.15 -9.83
C VAL A 120 32.46 -28.79 -8.46
#